data_7bff5639a48d44d94325f51548c298e4
#
_entry.id   7bff5639a48d44d94325f51548c298e4
#
_cell.length_a   1.000
_cell.length_b   1.000
_cell.length_c   1.000
_cell.angle_alpha   90.00
_cell.angle_beta   90.00
_cell.angle_gamma   90.00
#
_symmetry.space_group_name_H-M   'P 1'
#
loop_
_entity.id
_entity.type
_entity.pdbx_description
1 polymer ?
#
loop_
_entity_poly.entity_id
_entity_poly.type
_entity_poly.pdbx_seq_one_letter_code
_entity_poly.pdbx_strand_id
1 'polypeptide(L)'
;VTVVLAGCFSDKENTITLADTAEMADYLQQLGWQVEPDPIETLDLQLPQTLGDTWGDYAAMQTEQGLPFADFAGQPIRRYTFRITNYPGMDGGVQANLYLCGDTLIGGDVVATGKGGFQHGLTYPAV
;
A
#
# COMPACT_ATOMS: atom_id res chain seq x y z
N VAL A 1 23.44 -15.52 -7.92
CA VAL A 1 22.76 -16.43 -7.00
C VAL A 1 21.27 -16.11 -6.97
N THR A 2 20.52 -17.12 -7.19
CA THR A 2 19.09 -16.99 -7.15
C THR A 2 18.57 -17.50 -5.83
N VAL A 3 17.81 -16.67 -5.17
CA VAL A 3 17.17 -17.05 -3.93
C VAL A 3 15.71 -17.26 -4.22
N VAL A 4 15.23 -18.44 -3.91
CA VAL A 4 13.82 -18.71 -4.02
C VAL A 4 13.21 -18.54 -2.65
N LEU A 5 12.29 -17.61 -2.54
CA LEU A 5 11.63 -17.34 -1.30
C LEU A 5 10.25 -17.96 -1.33
N ALA A 6 9.92 -18.62 -0.26
CA ALA A 6 8.55 -19.08 -0.08
C ALA A 6 7.65 -17.85 0.05
N GLY A 7 6.47 -17.93 -0.49
CA GLY A 7 5.50 -16.86 -0.38
C GLY A 7 5.59 -15.87 -1.51
N CYS A 8 5.78 -14.62 -1.17
CA CYS A 8 5.65 -13.55 -2.15
C CYS A 8 6.81 -13.52 -3.10
N PHE A 9 6.51 -13.61 -4.36
CA PHE A 9 7.53 -13.60 -5.39
C PHE A 9 6.99 -12.87 -6.60
N SER A 10 7.83 -11.99 -7.16
CA SER A 10 7.51 -11.31 -8.40
C SER A 10 8.80 -11.22 -9.21
N ASP A 11 8.71 -11.52 -10.48
CA ASP A 11 9.85 -11.38 -11.38
C ASP A 11 9.82 -10.06 -12.14
N LYS A 12 9.01 -9.11 -11.71
CA LYS A 12 9.01 -7.79 -12.32
C LYS A 12 10.24 -7.03 -11.87
N GLU A 13 10.82 -6.29 -12.79
CA GLU A 13 12.06 -5.59 -12.52
C GLU A 13 11.90 -4.42 -11.56
N ASN A 14 10.72 -3.81 -11.52
CA ASN A 14 10.50 -2.60 -10.75
C ASN A 14 9.83 -2.87 -9.42
N THR A 15 10.10 -4.03 -8.86
CA THR A 15 9.56 -4.40 -7.57
C THR A 15 10.13 -3.50 -6.48
N ILE A 16 9.24 -2.97 -5.64
CA ILE A 16 9.64 -2.15 -4.51
C ILE A 16 9.69 -3.03 -3.28
N THR A 17 10.82 -3.00 -2.58
CA THR A 17 11.02 -3.79 -1.38
C THR A 17 11.13 -2.85 -0.19
N LEU A 18 10.33 -3.12 0.85
CA LEU A 18 10.32 -2.35 2.09
C LEU A 18 10.50 -3.35 3.23
N ALA A 19 11.68 -3.36 3.83
CA ALA A 19 12.04 -4.40 4.78
C ALA A 19 11.45 -4.17 6.16
N ASP A 20 11.16 -2.92 6.54
CA ASP A 20 10.63 -2.62 7.85
C ASP A 20 9.79 -1.35 7.79
N THR A 21 9.22 -0.98 8.95
CA THR A 21 8.32 0.17 8.99
C THR A 21 9.05 1.48 8.78
N ALA A 22 10.35 1.54 9.12
CA ALA A 22 11.12 2.75 8.85
C ALA A 22 11.26 2.97 7.35
N GLU A 23 11.50 1.91 6.58
CA GLU A 23 11.58 2.04 5.13
C GLU A 23 10.23 2.40 4.53
N MET A 24 9.15 1.90 5.12
CA MET A 24 7.79 2.26 4.67
C MET A 24 7.53 3.74 4.86
N ALA A 25 7.88 4.28 6.04
CA ALA A 25 7.70 5.69 6.29
C ALA A 25 8.56 6.53 5.36
N ASP A 26 9.80 6.11 5.11
CA ASP A 26 10.67 6.81 4.17
C ASP A 26 10.10 6.79 2.76
N TYR A 27 9.53 5.66 2.35
CA TYR A 27 8.91 5.57 1.04
C TYR A 27 7.76 6.58 0.90
N LEU A 28 6.92 6.67 1.93
CA LEU A 28 5.82 7.63 1.92
C LEU A 28 6.34 9.07 1.90
N GLN A 29 7.43 9.33 2.63
CA GLN A 29 8.06 10.66 2.59
C GLN A 29 8.56 11.02 1.19
N GLN A 30 9.11 10.07 0.49
CA GLN A 30 9.60 10.32 -0.87
C GLN A 30 8.46 10.68 -1.81
N LEU A 31 7.25 10.22 -1.50
CA LEU A 31 6.07 10.58 -2.29
C LEU A 31 5.48 11.93 -1.88
N GLY A 32 5.99 12.54 -0.82
CA GLY A 32 5.53 13.84 -0.35
C GLY A 32 4.71 13.78 0.93
N TRP A 33 4.43 12.58 1.44
CA TRP A 33 3.60 12.44 2.62
C TRP A 33 4.42 12.56 3.89
N GLN A 34 3.89 13.29 4.87
CA GLN A 34 4.41 13.24 6.23
C GLN A 34 3.53 12.31 7.03
N VAL A 35 4.15 11.33 7.64
CA VAL A 35 3.42 10.33 8.42
C VAL A 35 4.06 10.17 9.77
N GLU A 36 3.28 9.72 10.74
CA GLU A 36 3.84 9.30 12.02
C GLU A 36 4.67 8.05 11.78
N PRO A 37 5.81 7.91 12.48
CA PRO A 37 6.75 6.85 12.13
C PRO A 37 6.28 5.43 12.41
N ASP A 38 5.36 5.28 13.35
CA ASP A 38 4.83 3.96 13.67
C ASP A 38 3.47 3.78 13.02
N PRO A 39 3.21 2.62 12.41
CA PRO A 39 1.88 2.39 11.87
C PRO A 39 0.85 2.34 12.99
N ILE A 40 -0.34 2.84 12.70
CA ILE A 40 -1.44 2.78 13.67
C ILE A 40 -2.17 1.45 13.64
N GLU A 41 -1.93 0.66 12.59
CA GLU A 41 -2.53 -0.66 12.49
C GLU A 41 -1.72 -1.52 11.55
N THR A 42 -1.63 -2.81 11.86
CA THR A 42 -1.16 -3.81 10.92
C THR A 42 -2.19 -4.93 10.89
N LEU A 43 -2.45 -5.46 9.69
CA LEU A 43 -3.48 -6.46 9.52
C LEU A 43 -3.02 -7.52 8.54
N ASP A 44 -3.07 -8.78 8.96
CA ASP A 44 -2.76 -9.89 8.08
C ASP A 44 -4.01 -10.27 7.30
N LEU A 45 -3.84 -10.46 6.01
CA LEU A 45 -4.93 -10.77 5.10
C LEU A 45 -4.53 -11.91 4.19
N GLN A 46 -5.53 -12.63 3.73
CA GLN A 46 -5.36 -13.64 2.68
C GLN A 46 -6.14 -13.16 1.47
N LEU A 47 -5.42 -12.83 0.39
CA LEU A 47 -6.12 -12.44 -0.83
C LEU A 47 -6.80 -13.65 -1.45
N PRO A 48 -8.03 -13.49 -1.95
CA PRO A 48 -8.67 -14.59 -2.66
C PRO A 48 -7.95 -14.87 -3.98
N GLN A 49 -8.05 -16.08 -4.47
CA GLN A 49 -7.44 -16.43 -5.75
C GLN A 49 -8.08 -15.68 -6.90
N THR A 50 -9.36 -15.39 -6.79
CA THR A 50 -10.06 -14.56 -7.76
C THR A 50 -10.44 -13.28 -7.05
N LEU A 51 -9.93 -12.14 -7.55
CA LEU A 51 -10.15 -10.87 -6.87
C LEU A 51 -11.60 -10.39 -6.98
N GLY A 52 -12.25 -10.65 -8.09
CA GLY A 52 -13.68 -10.44 -8.23
C GLY A 52 -14.13 -9.01 -7.93
N ASP A 53 -15.35 -8.87 -7.46
CA ASP A 53 -15.95 -7.56 -7.25
C ASP A 53 -15.37 -6.82 -6.05
N THR A 54 -14.95 -7.56 -5.03
CA THR A 54 -14.45 -6.93 -3.80
C THR A 54 -13.12 -6.24 -4.03
N TRP A 55 -12.21 -6.90 -4.75
CA TRP A 55 -10.84 -6.41 -4.90
C TRP A 55 -10.51 -5.96 -6.31
N GLY A 56 -11.42 -6.16 -7.27
CA GLY A 56 -11.12 -5.88 -8.66
C GLY A 56 -10.81 -4.41 -8.92
N ASP A 57 -11.65 -3.52 -8.39
CA ASP A 57 -11.43 -2.08 -8.57
C ASP A 57 -10.17 -1.63 -7.85
N TYR A 58 -9.92 -2.18 -6.68
CA TYR A 58 -8.73 -1.85 -5.93
C TYR A 58 -7.48 -2.29 -6.69
N ALA A 59 -7.50 -3.50 -7.25
CA ALA A 59 -6.39 -4.00 -8.03
C ALA A 59 -6.14 -3.15 -9.27
N ALA A 60 -7.21 -2.69 -9.93
CA ALA A 60 -7.07 -1.80 -11.08
C ALA A 60 -6.38 -0.50 -10.70
N MET A 61 -6.74 0.08 -9.56
CA MET A 61 -6.08 1.29 -9.07
C MET A 61 -4.59 1.04 -8.83
N GLN A 62 -4.24 -0.12 -8.30
CA GLN A 62 -2.84 -0.45 -8.07
C GLN A 62 -2.07 -0.62 -9.37
N THR A 63 -2.69 -1.22 -10.35
CA THR A 63 -2.07 -1.36 -11.67
C THR A 63 -1.78 0.01 -12.26
N GLU A 64 -2.68 0.96 -12.12
CA GLU A 64 -2.45 2.33 -12.58
C GLU A 64 -1.26 2.98 -11.91
N GLN A 65 -0.97 2.60 -10.68
CA GLN A 65 0.19 3.10 -9.96
C GLN A 65 1.47 2.35 -10.29
N GLY A 66 1.38 1.31 -11.10
CA GLY A 66 2.54 0.45 -11.39
C GLY A 66 2.83 -0.56 -10.30
N LEU A 67 1.87 -0.84 -9.43
CA LEU A 67 2.05 -1.80 -8.34
C LEU A 67 1.39 -3.12 -8.68
N PRO A 68 2.03 -4.26 -8.35
CA PRO A 68 1.61 -5.56 -8.86
C PRO A 68 0.56 -6.26 -8.00
N PHE A 69 -0.40 -5.54 -7.46
CA PHE A 69 -1.38 -6.12 -6.54
C PHE A 69 -2.08 -7.34 -7.14
N ALA A 70 -2.51 -7.22 -8.38
CA ALA A 70 -3.27 -8.28 -9.04
C ALA A 70 -2.45 -9.56 -9.20
N ASP A 71 -1.13 -9.44 -9.28
CA ASP A 71 -0.26 -10.60 -9.45
C ASP A 71 -0.17 -11.44 -8.20
N PHE A 72 -0.65 -10.93 -7.07
CA PHE A 72 -0.52 -11.62 -5.79
C PHE A 72 -1.83 -12.20 -5.29
N ALA A 73 -2.81 -12.35 -6.17
CA ALA A 73 -4.05 -13.02 -5.81
C ALA A 73 -3.73 -14.41 -5.22
N GLY A 74 -4.44 -14.77 -4.17
CA GLY A 74 -4.24 -16.03 -3.50
C GLY A 74 -3.13 -16.04 -2.46
N GLN A 75 -2.41 -14.94 -2.29
CA GLN A 75 -1.26 -14.89 -1.39
C GLN A 75 -1.63 -14.29 -0.05
N PRO A 76 -0.92 -14.68 1.02
CA PRO A 76 -1.03 -13.97 2.30
C PRO A 76 -0.30 -12.64 2.19
N ILE A 77 -0.92 -11.60 2.69
CA ILE A 77 -0.37 -10.26 2.62
C ILE A 77 -0.57 -9.57 3.96
N ARG A 78 0.10 -8.44 4.14
CA ARG A 78 -0.07 -7.61 5.33
C ARG A 78 -0.32 -6.18 4.94
N ARG A 79 -1.29 -5.54 5.58
CA ARG A 79 -1.55 -4.12 5.40
C ARG A 79 -0.96 -3.37 6.58
N TYR A 80 -0.23 -2.30 6.27
CA TYR A 80 0.28 -1.36 7.25
C TYR A 80 -0.44 -0.03 7.03
N THR A 81 -0.99 0.54 8.10
CA THR A 81 -1.72 1.79 8.03
C THR A 81 -0.96 2.85 8.80
N PHE A 82 -0.63 3.95 8.12
CA PHE A 82 0.09 5.08 8.72
C PHE A 82 -0.80 6.29 8.76
N ARG A 83 -0.67 7.09 9.82
CA ARG A 83 -1.38 8.36 9.91
C ARG A 83 -0.65 9.42 9.10
N ILE A 84 -1.36 10.06 8.19
CA ILE A 84 -0.83 11.18 7.41
C ILE A 84 -1.10 12.47 8.17
N THR A 85 -0.08 13.33 8.25
CA THR A 85 -0.19 14.58 9.01
C THR A 85 -0.19 15.83 8.12
N ASN A 86 -0.01 15.67 6.80
CA ASN A 86 0.12 16.83 5.92
C ASN A 86 -0.78 16.78 4.69
N TYR A 87 -1.93 16.15 4.77
CA TYR A 87 -2.82 16.11 3.61
C TYR A 87 -3.36 17.52 3.33
N PRO A 88 -3.26 18.01 2.08
CA PRO A 88 -3.68 19.36 1.76
C PRO A 88 -5.14 19.60 2.11
N GLY A 89 -5.40 20.65 2.89
CA GLY A 89 -6.75 21.04 3.25
C GLY A 89 -7.41 20.21 4.33
N MET A 90 -6.66 19.30 4.97
CA MET A 90 -7.21 18.42 6.01
C MET A 90 -6.40 18.55 7.29
N ASP A 91 -7.09 18.58 8.42
CA ASP A 91 -6.42 18.64 9.72
C ASP A 91 -6.16 17.26 10.32
N GLY A 92 -6.74 16.22 9.74
CA GLY A 92 -6.56 14.87 10.25
C GLY A 92 -7.53 13.93 9.59
N GLY A 93 -7.58 12.70 10.08
CA GLY A 93 -8.48 11.70 9.54
C GLY A 93 -8.03 11.10 8.23
N VAL A 94 -6.76 11.29 7.85
CA VAL A 94 -6.24 10.77 6.60
C VAL A 94 -5.17 9.73 6.91
N GLN A 95 -5.21 8.61 6.21
CA GLN A 95 -4.32 7.49 6.43
C GLN A 95 -3.75 6.99 5.11
N ALA A 96 -2.54 6.45 5.18
CA ALA A 96 -1.93 5.76 4.05
C ALA A 96 -1.87 4.29 4.37
N ASN A 97 -2.33 3.46 3.45
CA ASN A 97 -2.23 2.01 3.57
C ASN A 97 -1.17 1.51 2.62
N LEU A 98 -0.33 0.61 3.10
CA LEU A 98 0.64 -0.11 2.28
C LEU A 98 0.37 -1.59 2.42
N TYR A 99 0.24 -2.27 1.30
CA TYR A 99 0.04 -3.72 1.27
C TYR A 99 1.32 -4.38 0.82
N LEU A 100 1.81 -5.30 1.64
CA LEU A 100 3.05 -6.01 1.34
C LEU A 100 2.80 -7.51 1.35
N CYS A 101 3.46 -8.19 0.44
CA CYS A 101 3.55 -9.64 0.49
C CYS A 101 5.00 -9.95 0.81
N GLY A 102 5.26 -10.41 2.04
CA GLY A 102 6.62 -10.40 2.55
C GLY A 102 7.15 -8.99 2.61
N ASP A 103 8.25 -8.73 1.94
CA ASP A 103 8.85 -7.39 1.86
C ASP A 103 8.46 -6.65 0.58
N THR A 104 7.69 -7.26 -0.29
CA THR A 104 7.35 -6.68 -1.59
C THR A 104 6.12 -5.80 -1.48
N LEU A 105 6.26 -4.54 -1.85
CA LEU A 105 5.12 -3.62 -1.89
C LEU A 105 4.27 -3.97 -3.11
N ILE A 106 3.02 -4.34 -2.87
CA ILE A 106 2.12 -4.74 -3.94
C ILE A 106 0.98 -3.76 -4.14
N GLY A 107 0.71 -2.90 -3.18
CA GLY A 107 -0.36 -1.93 -3.33
C GLY A 107 -0.32 -0.90 -2.24
N GLY A 108 -1.08 0.15 -2.45
CA GLY A 108 -1.21 1.20 -1.46
C GLY A 108 -2.26 2.20 -1.85
N ASP A 109 -2.71 2.96 -0.86
CA ASP A 109 -3.72 3.98 -1.09
C ASP A 109 -3.69 4.99 0.03
N VAL A 110 -4.34 6.11 -0.25
CA VAL A 110 -4.59 7.15 0.75
C VAL A 110 -6.10 7.23 0.93
N VAL A 111 -6.53 7.17 2.18
CA VAL A 111 -7.95 7.15 2.50
C VAL A 111 -8.23 8.15 3.60
N ALA A 112 -9.31 8.90 3.46
CA ALA A 112 -9.84 9.74 4.52
C ALA A 112 -11.08 9.06 5.08
N THR A 113 -11.09 8.91 6.40
CA THR A 113 -12.23 8.33 7.11
C THR A 113 -13.16 9.43 7.53
N GLY A 114 -14.40 9.07 7.82
CA GLY A 114 -15.38 10.02 8.30
C GLY A 114 -16.21 10.62 7.18
N LYS A 115 -16.93 11.66 7.53
CA LYS A 115 -17.87 12.28 6.61
C LYS A 115 -17.13 12.97 5.47
N GLY A 116 -17.56 12.72 4.24
CA GLY A 116 -16.90 13.27 3.08
C GLY A 116 -15.58 12.59 2.73
N GLY A 117 -15.41 11.36 3.20
CA GLY A 117 -14.18 10.62 2.98
C GLY A 117 -13.91 10.32 1.51
N PHE A 118 -12.68 9.90 1.24
CA PHE A 118 -12.24 9.61 -0.11
C PHE A 118 -11.16 8.55 -0.06
N GLN A 119 -10.85 8.01 -1.24
CA GLN A 119 -9.75 7.06 -1.40
C GLN A 119 -9.10 7.30 -2.75
N HIS A 120 -7.80 7.36 -2.79
CA HIS A 120 -7.06 7.46 -4.04
C HIS A 120 -5.70 6.79 -3.88
N GLY A 121 -4.94 6.75 -4.96
CA GLY A 121 -3.62 6.14 -4.93
C GLY A 121 -2.62 6.95 -4.11
N LEU A 122 -1.41 6.45 -4.06
CA LEU A 122 -0.36 7.01 -3.20
C LEU A 122 0.24 8.31 -3.71
N THR A 123 -0.07 8.73 -4.92
CA THR A 123 0.48 9.96 -5.50
C THR A 123 0.00 11.18 -4.72
N TYR A 124 0.94 12.03 -4.34
CA TYR A 124 0.61 13.28 -3.66
C TYR A 124 -0.22 14.16 -4.61
N PRO A 125 -1.35 14.70 -4.14
CA PRO A 125 -2.20 15.48 -5.04
C PRO A 125 -1.50 16.72 -5.55
N ALA A 126 -1.68 17.00 -6.83
CA ALA A 126 -1.23 18.25 -7.39
C ALA A 126 -2.17 19.36 -6.92
N VAL A 127 -1.61 20.48 -6.55
CA VAL A 127 -2.39 21.61 -6.00
C VAL A 127 -2.28 22.78 -6.95
#